data_865c65439591878ebde51840efce55a5
#
_entry.id   865c65439591878ebde51840efce55a5
#
_cell.length_a   1.000
_cell.length_b   1.000
_cell.length_c   1.000
_cell.angle_alpha   90.00
_cell.angle_beta   90.00
_cell.angle_gamma   90.00
#
_symmetry.space_group_name_H-M   'P 1'
#
loop_
_entity.id
_entity.type
_entity.pdbx_description
1 polymer ?
#
loop_
_entity_poly.entity_id
_entity_poly.type
_entity_poly.pdbx_seq_one_letter_code
_entity_poly.pdbx_strand_id
1 'polypeptide(L)'
;MIDASVPGVIKLRSRLQVAAFVFCAFCCVFFVVKGFHDESITLKGFDFTPLYSGARCLLKHCDAYNSDQIRKTYVESGGDASNIKPFRPFNANYPPSALFLILPLATMPWGFALTIWLCVSAALFVVATLLVVDLCNVDTTGIAVFLLGLFVASSTILMMLAQPAGPAIGFCVIAVWCLIKKKFPVICVVCFALSLTLKPHLGGLIWLYFFLNGGMARRRMAQVLILTLIMCSAGMTWAWLTPQMTNWPKELRENLIGIAAHGNASDPGPANDEASAITDLQAAISVIRDNRALYNPVSFVVTGGLILIWCFVSLRAPSSIKKDLFGIAAGVYLGFLPIYHRQYDTRLLLLAFPATALLLSEGGIGGVLAFLLSVATIIGTSHTYSHMVNSYAASRVAPMGRLETILLLRPLPVMLLLGGIFYLVCYTRVLDLRQRRLSRE
;
A
#
# COMPACT_ATOMS: atom_id res chain seq x y z
N MET A 1 -20.01 16.20 29.16
CA MET A 1 -19.81 17.01 27.94
C MET A 1 -19.16 18.31 28.37
N ILE A 2 -17.93 18.58 27.95
CA ILE A 2 -17.26 19.88 28.21
C ILE A 2 -17.85 20.86 27.18
N ASP A 3 -18.39 21.98 27.66
CA ASP A 3 -19.00 23.01 26.82
C ASP A 3 -17.93 23.61 25.88
N ALA A 4 -18.05 23.32 24.57
CA ALA A 4 -17.08 23.70 23.55
C ALA A 4 -17.09 25.22 23.25
N SER A 5 -18.00 25.98 23.84
CA SER A 5 -18.15 27.43 23.61
C SER A 5 -17.26 28.27 24.53
N VAL A 6 -16.60 27.67 25.52
CA VAL A 6 -15.72 28.41 26.45
C VAL A 6 -14.45 28.86 25.74
N PRO A 7 -14.11 30.17 25.74
CA PRO A 7 -12.94 30.70 24.98
C PRO A 7 -11.61 30.02 25.29
N GLY A 8 -11.41 29.52 26.51
CA GLY A 8 -10.23 28.78 26.93
C GLY A 8 -10.12 27.42 26.27
N VAL A 9 -11.24 26.71 26.04
CA VAL A 9 -11.31 25.40 25.39
C VAL A 9 -11.00 25.55 23.89
N ILE A 10 -11.52 26.58 23.23
CA ILE A 10 -11.23 26.89 21.83
C ILE A 10 -9.74 27.16 21.62
N LYS A 11 -9.13 27.96 22.48
CA LYS A 11 -7.69 28.31 22.45
C LYS A 11 -6.79 27.08 22.67
N LEU A 12 -7.16 26.19 23.60
CA LEU A 12 -6.44 24.93 23.84
C LEU A 12 -6.53 23.98 22.69
N ARG A 13 -7.73 23.82 22.08
CA ARG A 13 -7.96 22.98 20.91
C ARG A 13 -7.12 23.43 19.70
N SER A 14 -7.08 24.73 19.44
CA SER A 14 -6.24 25.32 18.38
C SER A 14 -4.75 25.03 18.60
N ARG A 15 -4.24 25.13 19.85
CA ARG A 15 -2.85 24.82 20.17
C ARG A 15 -2.51 23.34 19.97
N LEU A 16 -3.40 22.43 20.37
CA LEU A 16 -3.20 20.99 20.16
C LEU A 16 -3.21 20.61 18.68
N GLN A 17 -4.05 21.25 17.88
CA GLN A 17 -4.03 21.06 16.42
C GLN A 17 -2.70 21.53 15.82
N VAL A 18 -2.24 22.73 16.15
CA VAL A 18 -0.93 23.23 15.68
C VAL A 18 0.20 22.29 16.11
N ALA A 19 0.21 21.82 17.35
CA ALA A 19 1.21 20.88 17.85
C ALA A 19 1.20 19.56 17.04
N ALA A 20 0.01 19.02 16.72
CA ALA A 20 -0.13 17.81 15.91
C ALA A 20 0.37 18.01 14.48
N PHE A 21 0.12 19.16 13.85
CA PHE A 21 0.65 19.50 12.53
C PHE A 21 2.18 19.60 12.54
N VAL A 22 2.75 20.31 13.52
CA VAL A 22 4.20 20.44 13.68
C VAL A 22 4.84 19.07 13.91
N PHE A 23 4.22 18.24 14.75
CA PHE A 23 4.68 16.86 14.96
C PHE A 23 4.62 16.03 13.67
N CYS A 24 3.52 16.10 12.91
CA CYS A 24 3.40 15.39 11.62
C CYS A 24 4.46 15.85 10.62
N ALA A 25 4.74 17.16 10.53
CA ALA A 25 5.81 17.70 9.71
C ALA A 25 7.19 17.19 10.15
N PHE A 26 7.46 17.14 11.46
CA PHE A 26 8.68 16.52 11.98
C PHE A 26 8.78 15.04 11.60
N CYS A 27 7.69 14.28 11.70
CA CYS A 27 7.64 12.88 11.27
C CYS A 27 7.91 12.72 9.78
N CYS A 28 7.46 13.64 8.93
CA CYS A 28 7.80 13.64 7.49
C CYS A 28 9.32 13.86 7.27
N VAL A 29 9.92 14.81 7.98
CA VAL A 29 11.38 15.03 7.93
C VAL A 29 12.12 13.79 8.44
N PHE A 30 11.70 13.22 9.57
CA PHE A 30 12.27 11.98 10.10
C PHE A 30 12.19 10.83 9.09
N PHE A 31 11.02 10.64 8.45
CA PHE A 31 10.84 9.62 7.40
C PHE A 31 11.86 9.77 6.27
N VAL A 32 12.07 11.01 5.79
CA VAL A 32 13.02 11.28 4.71
C VAL A 32 14.45 11.01 5.18
N VAL A 33 14.90 11.65 6.26
CA VAL A 33 16.29 11.56 6.76
C VAL A 33 16.62 10.13 7.15
N LYS A 34 15.77 9.50 7.97
CA LYS A 34 15.96 8.11 8.43
C LYS A 34 15.89 7.13 7.26
N GLY A 35 14.95 7.35 6.30
CA GLY A 35 14.80 6.50 5.13
C GLY A 35 16.02 6.49 4.23
N PHE A 36 16.61 7.65 3.94
CA PHE A 36 17.88 7.74 3.20
C PHE A 36 19.04 7.12 3.96
N HIS A 37 19.13 7.35 5.28
CA HIS A 37 20.16 6.76 6.11
C HIS A 37 20.09 5.22 6.12
N ASP A 38 18.90 4.66 6.37
CA ASP A 38 18.70 3.20 6.44
C ASP A 38 18.97 2.53 5.08
N GLU A 39 18.58 3.15 3.97
CA GLU A 39 18.86 2.66 2.64
C GLU A 39 20.36 2.55 2.38
N SER A 40 21.12 3.61 2.70
CA SER A 40 22.57 3.67 2.46
C SER A 40 23.36 2.60 3.22
N ILE A 41 22.86 2.12 4.36
CA ILE A 41 23.53 1.15 5.22
C ILE A 41 23.09 -0.29 4.94
N THR A 42 21.76 -0.50 4.68
CA THR A 42 21.19 -1.85 4.78
C THR A 42 21.10 -2.60 3.46
N LEU A 43 20.40 -2.07 2.47
CA LEU A 43 19.95 -2.84 1.32
C LEU A 43 20.15 -2.18 -0.04
N LYS A 44 20.66 -0.96 -0.07
CA LYS A 44 21.12 -0.23 -1.28
C LYS A 44 20.20 -0.40 -2.51
N GLY A 45 18.93 -0.10 -2.33
CA GLY A 45 17.95 -0.12 -3.42
C GLY A 45 17.45 -1.51 -3.82
N PHE A 46 17.40 -2.46 -2.89
CA PHE A 46 17.10 -3.88 -3.13
C PHE A 46 15.91 -4.14 -4.05
N ASP A 47 14.75 -3.51 -3.80
CA ASP A 47 13.53 -3.76 -4.58
C ASP A 47 13.44 -2.91 -5.86
N PHE A 48 14.23 -1.82 -5.95
CA PHE A 48 14.35 -1.04 -7.18
C PHE A 48 15.33 -1.69 -8.17
N THR A 49 16.29 -2.45 -7.69
CA THR A 49 17.34 -3.05 -8.52
C THR A 49 16.80 -3.92 -9.66
N PRO A 50 15.89 -4.90 -9.43
CA PRO A 50 15.35 -5.71 -10.53
C PRO A 50 14.47 -4.88 -11.48
N LEU A 51 13.78 -3.87 -10.97
CA LEU A 51 12.94 -2.99 -11.79
C LEU A 51 13.81 -2.10 -12.71
N TYR A 52 14.84 -1.46 -12.16
CA TYR A 52 15.82 -0.66 -12.93
C TYR A 52 16.56 -1.50 -13.95
N SER A 53 17.12 -2.65 -13.50
CA SER A 53 17.95 -3.50 -14.37
C SER A 53 17.13 -4.13 -15.49
N GLY A 54 15.88 -4.53 -15.20
CA GLY A 54 14.94 -5.00 -16.22
C GLY A 54 14.61 -3.91 -17.25
N ALA A 55 14.36 -2.67 -16.80
CA ALA A 55 14.12 -1.54 -17.70
C ALA A 55 15.38 -1.23 -18.55
N ARG A 56 16.58 -1.32 -17.96
CA ARG A 56 17.82 -1.13 -18.69
C ARG A 56 18.10 -2.25 -19.70
N CYS A 57 17.68 -3.50 -19.40
CA CYS A 57 17.67 -4.59 -20.37
C CYS A 57 16.79 -4.28 -21.58
N LEU A 58 15.60 -3.72 -21.39
CA LEU A 58 14.76 -3.26 -22.51
C LEU A 58 15.51 -2.26 -23.43
N LEU A 59 16.27 -1.31 -22.85
CA LEU A 59 17.06 -0.34 -23.61
C LEU A 59 18.24 -1.00 -24.37
N LYS A 60 18.85 -2.04 -23.78
CA LYS A 60 19.99 -2.76 -24.34
C LYS A 60 19.57 -3.94 -25.23
N HIS A 61 18.27 -4.15 -25.45
CA HIS A 61 17.70 -5.28 -26.17
C HIS A 61 18.10 -6.64 -25.57
N CYS A 62 18.32 -6.73 -24.24
CA CYS A 62 18.53 -7.99 -23.53
C CYS A 62 17.24 -8.50 -22.87
N ASP A 63 17.26 -9.73 -22.35
CA ASP A 63 16.11 -10.35 -21.69
C ASP A 63 15.97 -9.84 -20.28
N ALA A 64 14.90 -9.06 -20.04
CA ALA A 64 14.56 -8.47 -18.74
C ALA A 64 14.03 -9.49 -17.71
N TYR A 65 13.83 -10.75 -18.09
CA TYR A 65 13.36 -11.81 -17.19
C TYR A 65 14.40 -12.90 -16.95
N ASN A 66 15.56 -12.78 -17.58
CA ASN A 66 16.72 -13.63 -17.37
C ASN A 66 17.61 -13.09 -16.25
N SER A 67 17.75 -13.84 -15.16
CA SER A 67 18.50 -13.44 -13.96
C SER A 67 19.95 -13.03 -14.25
N ASP A 68 20.65 -13.76 -15.13
CA ASP A 68 22.06 -13.49 -15.41
C ASP A 68 22.24 -12.22 -16.23
N GLN A 69 21.34 -11.96 -17.19
CA GLN A 69 21.37 -10.74 -17.99
C GLN A 69 21.03 -9.51 -17.16
N ILE A 70 20.05 -9.61 -16.26
CA ILE A 70 19.69 -8.53 -15.32
C ILE A 70 20.87 -8.23 -14.39
N ARG A 71 21.49 -9.27 -13.82
CA ARG A 71 22.65 -9.13 -12.95
C ARG A 71 23.82 -8.47 -13.65
N LYS A 72 24.16 -8.93 -14.86
CA LYS A 72 25.20 -8.34 -15.69
C LYS A 72 24.90 -6.87 -15.96
N THR A 73 23.69 -6.56 -16.38
CA THR A 73 23.24 -5.19 -16.68
C THR A 73 23.33 -4.28 -15.46
N TYR A 74 22.99 -4.77 -14.26
CA TYR A 74 23.14 -4.04 -13.01
C TYR A 74 24.59 -3.65 -12.74
N VAL A 75 25.51 -4.63 -12.79
CA VAL A 75 26.95 -4.40 -12.54
C VAL A 75 27.54 -3.45 -13.58
N GLU A 76 27.25 -3.64 -14.87
CA GLU A 76 27.69 -2.74 -15.95
C GLU A 76 27.17 -1.31 -15.81
N SER A 77 26.09 -1.12 -15.05
CA SER A 77 25.51 0.20 -14.79
C SER A 77 26.10 0.88 -13.55
N GLY A 78 27.11 0.29 -12.92
CA GLY A 78 27.75 0.79 -11.70
C GLY A 78 27.13 0.26 -10.41
N GLY A 79 26.31 -0.79 -10.49
CA GLY A 79 25.79 -1.50 -9.31
C GLY A 79 26.86 -2.41 -8.68
N ASP A 80 26.81 -2.55 -7.36
CA ASP A 80 27.75 -3.40 -6.61
C ASP A 80 27.27 -4.86 -6.60
N ALA A 81 28.06 -5.76 -7.17
CA ALA A 81 27.78 -7.18 -7.21
C ALA A 81 27.61 -7.82 -5.82
N SER A 82 28.23 -7.26 -4.77
CA SER A 82 28.12 -7.75 -3.40
C SER A 82 26.70 -7.55 -2.79
N ASN A 83 25.92 -6.62 -3.34
CA ASN A 83 24.54 -6.38 -2.92
C ASN A 83 23.56 -7.46 -3.45
N ILE A 84 24.01 -8.29 -4.40
CA ILE A 84 23.21 -9.36 -4.97
C ILE A 84 23.37 -10.60 -4.12
N LYS A 85 22.34 -10.95 -3.32
CA LYS A 85 22.39 -12.16 -2.48
C LYS A 85 22.51 -13.41 -3.37
N PRO A 86 23.52 -14.28 -3.14
CA PRO A 86 23.82 -15.43 -4.03
C PRO A 86 22.71 -16.49 -4.10
N PHE A 87 21.78 -16.50 -3.14
CA PHE A 87 20.74 -17.54 -3.01
C PHE A 87 19.33 -17.09 -3.40
N ARG A 88 19.15 -15.87 -3.90
CA ARG A 88 17.84 -15.40 -4.39
C ARG A 88 17.93 -15.14 -5.89
N PRO A 89 16.99 -15.69 -6.67
CA PRO A 89 16.91 -15.35 -8.09
C PRO A 89 16.72 -13.84 -8.23
N PHE A 90 17.63 -13.20 -8.95
CA PHE A 90 17.62 -11.77 -9.24
C PHE A 90 16.68 -11.51 -10.42
N ASN A 91 15.39 -11.78 -10.24
CA ASN A 91 14.41 -11.80 -11.31
C ASN A 91 13.56 -10.54 -11.32
N ALA A 92 13.30 -9.99 -12.51
CA ALA A 92 12.25 -9.01 -12.65
C ALA A 92 10.88 -9.68 -12.50
N ASN A 93 10.11 -9.19 -11.51
CA ASN A 93 8.76 -9.68 -11.20
C ASN A 93 7.70 -8.67 -11.61
N TYR A 94 8.10 -7.67 -12.39
CA TYR A 94 7.25 -6.59 -12.84
C TYR A 94 6.89 -6.81 -14.31
N PRO A 95 5.64 -6.51 -14.72
CA PRO A 95 5.25 -6.58 -16.12
C PRO A 95 6.05 -5.56 -16.96
N PRO A 96 6.15 -5.76 -18.29
CA PRO A 96 6.87 -4.85 -19.17
C PRO A 96 6.39 -3.39 -19.08
N SER A 97 5.12 -3.16 -18.74
CA SER A 97 4.55 -1.83 -18.52
C SER A 97 5.22 -1.07 -17.38
N ALA A 98 5.51 -1.75 -16.26
CA ALA A 98 6.22 -1.14 -15.14
C ALA A 98 7.68 -0.86 -15.51
N LEU A 99 8.35 -1.78 -16.24
CA LEU A 99 9.70 -1.56 -16.76
C LEU A 99 9.74 -0.34 -17.70
N PHE A 100 8.74 -0.22 -18.58
CA PHE A 100 8.61 0.91 -19.52
C PHE A 100 8.54 2.26 -18.81
N LEU A 101 7.81 2.36 -17.68
CA LEU A 101 7.75 3.58 -16.88
C LEU A 101 9.11 4.01 -16.32
N ILE A 102 10.01 3.07 -16.09
CA ILE A 102 11.32 3.32 -15.49
C ILE A 102 12.39 3.60 -16.54
N LEU A 103 12.08 3.48 -17.84
CA LEU A 103 13.06 3.74 -18.93
C LEU A 103 13.83 5.07 -18.78
N PRO A 104 13.20 6.20 -18.41
CA PRO A 104 13.96 7.44 -18.23
C PRO A 104 15.06 7.33 -17.16
N LEU A 105 14.79 6.62 -16.07
CA LEU A 105 15.79 6.37 -15.03
C LEU A 105 16.83 5.35 -15.48
N ALA A 106 16.41 4.37 -16.27
CA ALA A 106 17.28 3.32 -16.78
C ALA A 106 18.32 3.84 -17.82
N THR A 107 18.19 5.05 -18.34
CA THR A 107 19.23 5.69 -19.16
C THR A 107 20.43 6.18 -18.33
N MET A 108 20.26 6.36 -17.02
CA MET A 108 21.24 6.93 -16.10
C MET A 108 22.08 5.84 -15.43
N PRO A 109 23.26 6.16 -14.88
CA PRO A 109 24.02 5.25 -14.01
C PRO A 109 23.20 4.88 -12.76
N TRP A 110 23.43 3.67 -12.22
CA TRP A 110 22.69 3.12 -11.09
C TRP A 110 22.53 4.06 -9.89
N GLY A 111 23.66 4.59 -9.38
CA GLY A 111 23.63 5.45 -8.18
C GLY A 111 22.80 6.72 -8.37
N PHE A 112 22.86 7.32 -9.56
CA PHE A 112 22.08 8.52 -9.87
C PHE A 112 20.58 8.19 -10.03
N ALA A 113 20.27 7.10 -10.73
CA ALA A 113 18.90 6.61 -10.88
C ALA A 113 18.25 6.29 -9.52
N LEU A 114 18.97 5.61 -8.63
CA LEU A 114 18.53 5.29 -7.29
C LEU A 114 18.26 6.55 -6.47
N THR A 115 19.16 7.53 -6.50
CA THR A 115 18.99 8.80 -5.79
C THR A 115 17.72 9.53 -6.24
N ILE A 116 17.51 9.65 -7.56
CA ILE A 116 16.29 10.27 -8.10
C ILE A 116 15.05 9.49 -7.67
N TRP A 117 15.11 8.16 -7.74
CA TRP A 117 13.98 7.29 -7.32
C TRP A 117 13.61 7.51 -5.86
N LEU A 118 14.58 7.57 -4.97
CA LEU A 118 14.38 7.84 -3.55
C LEU A 118 13.83 9.25 -3.32
N CYS A 119 14.36 10.26 -4.00
CA CYS A 119 13.83 11.64 -3.91
C CYS A 119 12.38 11.72 -4.37
N VAL A 120 12.04 11.09 -5.50
CA VAL A 120 10.66 11.04 -6.01
C VAL A 120 9.73 10.29 -5.06
N SER A 121 10.18 9.14 -4.53
CA SER A 121 9.42 8.34 -3.57
C SER A 121 9.14 9.12 -2.29
N ALA A 122 10.16 9.78 -1.74
CA ALA A 122 10.04 10.61 -0.54
C ALA A 122 9.08 11.79 -0.77
N ALA A 123 9.27 12.54 -1.87
CA ALA A 123 8.43 13.68 -2.21
C ALA A 123 6.97 13.30 -2.39
N LEU A 124 6.69 12.23 -3.14
CA LEU A 124 5.33 11.74 -3.38
C LEU A 124 4.66 11.28 -2.08
N PHE A 125 5.39 10.58 -1.19
CA PHE A 125 4.82 10.10 0.07
C PHE A 125 4.57 11.25 1.06
N VAL A 126 5.45 12.24 1.12
CA VAL A 126 5.24 13.47 1.92
C VAL A 126 4.05 14.27 1.39
N VAL A 127 3.97 14.50 0.07
CA VAL A 127 2.82 15.17 -0.55
C VAL A 127 1.52 14.41 -0.26
N ALA A 128 1.53 13.07 -0.41
CA ALA A 128 0.39 12.23 -0.07
C ALA A 128 -0.05 12.42 1.39
N THR A 129 0.91 12.45 2.32
CA THR A 129 0.62 12.71 3.74
C THR A 129 -0.06 14.06 3.97
N LEU A 130 0.46 15.13 3.37
CA LEU A 130 -0.12 16.47 3.48
C LEU A 130 -1.55 16.54 2.90
N LEU A 131 -1.79 15.85 1.78
CA LEU A 131 -3.13 15.75 1.18
C LEU A 131 -4.10 14.95 2.06
N VAL A 132 -3.63 13.91 2.74
CA VAL A 132 -4.45 13.17 3.72
C VAL A 132 -4.76 14.04 4.94
N VAL A 133 -3.80 14.83 5.43
CA VAL A 133 -4.05 15.82 6.48
C VAL A 133 -5.16 16.81 6.06
N ASP A 134 -5.15 17.30 4.79
CA ASP A 134 -6.21 18.16 4.26
C ASP A 134 -7.57 17.44 4.16
N LEU A 135 -7.59 16.13 3.92
CA LEU A 135 -8.83 15.32 3.98
C LEU A 135 -9.35 15.11 5.41
N CYS A 136 -8.47 15.14 6.41
CA CYS A 136 -8.85 15.10 7.83
C CYS A 136 -9.46 16.42 8.32
N ASN A 137 -9.60 17.44 7.48
CA ASN A 137 -10.03 18.79 7.77
C ASN A 137 -11.52 18.86 8.17
N VAL A 138 -11.86 18.24 9.26
CA VAL A 138 -13.10 18.43 10.00
C VAL A 138 -12.64 18.89 11.37
N ASP A 139 -13.48 19.38 12.22
CA ASP A 139 -13.25 19.74 13.63
C ASP A 139 -12.56 18.62 14.45
N THR A 140 -11.54 18.01 13.85
CA THR A 140 -10.80 16.89 14.40
C THR A 140 -9.96 17.34 15.58
N THR A 141 -10.04 16.58 16.63
CA THR A 141 -8.99 16.59 17.64
C THR A 141 -7.67 16.31 16.92
N GLY A 142 -6.58 17.02 17.17
CA GLY A 142 -5.28 16.78 16.54
C GLY A 142 -4.74 15.35 16.62
N ILE A 143 -5.47 14.46 17.33
CA ILE A 143 -5.15 13.04 17.54
C ILE A 143 -4.99 12.26 16.22
N ALA A 144 -5.89 12.47 15.25
CA ALA A 144 -5.79 11.76 13.97
C ALA A 144 -4.54 12.17 13.18
N VAL A 145 -4.20 13.47 13.20
CA VAL A 145 -2.99 13.98 12.54
C VAL A 145 -1.73 13.52 13.28
N PHE A 146 -1.77 13.45 14.60
CA PHE A 146 -0.68 12.89 15.40
C PHE A 146 -0.45 11.41 15.08
N LEU A 147 -1.51 10.59 15.04
CA LEU A 147 -1.43 9.18 14.65
C LEU A 147 -0.91 9.01 13.22
N LEU A 148 -1.36 9.85 12.28
CA LEU A 148 -0.85 9.87 10.92
C LEU A 148 0.66 10.18 10.88
N GLY A 149 1.12 11.13 11.70
CA GLY A 149 2.56 11.41 11.85
C GLY A 149 3.34 10.19 12.31
N LEU A 150 2.89 9.49 13.36
CA LEU A 150 3.50 8.23 13.80
C LEU A 150 3.52 7.15 12.71
N PHE A 151 2.43 7.03 11.95
CA PHE A 151 2.35 6.09 10.83
C PHE A 151 3.39 6.43 9.75
N VAL A 152 3.56 7.71 9.41
CA VAL A 152 4.58 8.16 8.46
C VAL A 152 5.99 7.90 8.99
N ALA A 153 6.28 8.22 10.25
CA ALA A 153 7.56 7.93 10.87
C ALA A 153 7.92 6.42 10.83
N SER A 154 6.91 5.54 10.97
CA SER A 154 7.09 4.09 10.88
C SER A 154 7.23 3.56 9.44
N SER A 155 7.13 4.43 8.42
CA SER A 155 7.08 4.04 6.99
C SER A 155 8.44 4.01 6.30
N THR A 156 9.55 4.17 7.03
CA THR A 156 10.93 4.21 6.48
C THR A 156 11.29 3.00 5.62
N ILE A 157 10.62 1.86 5.80
CA ILE A 157 10.79 0.65 4.98
C ILE A 157 10.57 0.90 3.48
N LEU A 158 9.72 1.88 3.10
CA LEU A 158 9.55 2.27 1.69
C LEU A 158 10.84 2.80 1.07
N MET A 159 11.58 3.60 1.85
CA MET A 159 12.85 4.17 1.43
C MET A 159 13.99 3.17 1.57
N MET A 160 14.04 2.45 2.70
CA MET A 160 15.09 1.45 3.00
C MET A 160 15.20 0.38 1.90
N LEU A 161 14.07 -0.06 1.33
CA LEU A 161 14.03 -1.02 0.23
C LEU A 161 14.00 -0.37 -1.16
N ALA A 162 13.92 0.96 -1.25
CA ALA A 162 13.63 1.71 -2.48
C ALA A 162 12.39 1.17 -3.22
N GLN A 163 11.31 0.92 -2.45
CA GLN A 163 10.15 0.13 -2.86
C GLN A 163 9.27 0.86 -3.88
N PRO A 164 8.91 0.24 -5.02
CA PRO A 164 7.97 0.82 -5.98
C PRO A 164 6.56 1.10 -5.41
N ALA A 165 6.23 0.50 -4.25
CA ALA A 165 5.03 0.85 -3.52
C ALA A 165 5.00 2.33 -3.09
N GLY A 166 6.14 2.95 -2.76
CA GLY A 166 6.20 4.35 -2.36
C GLY A 166 5.59 5.30 -3.40
N PRO A 167 6.12 5.37 -4.62
CA PRO A 167 5.53 6.17 -5.70
C PRO A 167 4.12 5.74 -6.06
N ALA A 168 3.81 4.43 -6.12
CA ALA A 168 2.47 3.95 -6.45
C ALA A 168 1.42 4.44 -5.44
N ILE A 169 1.72 4.38 -4.13
CA ILE A 169 0.86 4.91 -3.06
C ILE A 169 0.72 6.43 -3.19
N GLY A 170 1.84 7.15 -3.37
CA GLY A 170 1.82 8.60 -3.52
C GLY A 170 0.90 9.05 -4.65
N PHE A 171 1.04 8.45 -5.83
CA PHE A 171 0.17 8.73 -6.98
C PHE A 171 -1.30 8.36 -6.71
N CYS A 172 -1.57 7.21 -6.08
CA CYS A 172 -2.94 6.81 -5.72
C CYS A 172 -3.59 7.85 -4.81
N VAL A 173 -2.90 8.29 -3.77
CA VAL A 173 -3.42 9.26 -2.80
C VAL A 173 -3.67 10.64 -3.43
N ILE A 174 -2.76 11.12 -4.27
CA ILE A 174 -2.95 12.37 -5.02
C ILE A 174 -4.23 12.27 -5.86
N ALA A 175 -4.42 11.15 -6.56
CA ALA A 175 -5.62 10.93 -7.38
C ALA A 175 -6.91 10.89 -6.53
N VAL A 176 -6.90 10.18 -5.41
CA VAL A 176 -8.02 10.11 -4.44
C VAL A 176 -8.37 11.50 -3.93
N TRP A 177 -7.37 12.29 -3.52
CA TRP A 177 -7.59 13.66 -3.08
C TRP A 177 -8.24 14.52 -4.17
N CYS A 178 -7.73 14.44 -5.41
CA CYS A 178 -8.31 15.15 -6.55
C CYS A 178 -9.77 14.79 -6.79
N LEU A 179 -10.15 13.50 -6.63
CA LEU A 179 -11.53 13.02 -6.79
C LEU A 179 -12.44 13.54 -5.68
N ILE A 180 -12.01 13.44 -4.43
CA ILE A 180 -12.80 13.88 -3.26
C ILE A 180 -13.00 15.40 -3.29
N LYS A 181 -11.95 16.16 -3.56
CA LYS A 181 -12.01 17.64 -3.64
C LYS A 181 -12.57 18.13 -4.96
N LYS A 182 -12.78 17.26 -5.96
CA LYS A 182 -13.26 17.58 -7.32
C LYS A 182 -12.38 18.61 -8.03
N LYS A 183 -11.06 18.52 -7.81
CA LYS A 183 -10.04 19.42 -8.37
C LYS A 183 -9.07 18.67 -9.29
N PHE A 184 -8.38 19.38 -10.16
CA PHE A 184 -7.26 18.88 -10.98
C PHE A 184 -7.55 17.57 -11.74
N PRO A 185 -8.57 17.50 -12.62
CA PRO A 185 -9.00 16.26 -13.25
C PRO A 185 -7.91 15.54 -14.06
N VAL A 186 -7.01 16.29 -14.71
CA VAL A 186 -5.90 15.72 -15.49
C VAL A 186 -4.88 15.06 -14.56
N ILE A 187 -4.50 15.76 -13.48
CA ILE A 187 -3.59 15.19 -12.46
C ILE A 187 -4.17 13.92 -11.85
N CYS A 188 -5.47 13.91 -11.57
CA CYS A 188 -6.18 12.72 -11.09
C CYS A 188 -5.98 11.52 -12.03
N VAL A 189 -6.26 11.71 -13.33
CA VAL A 189 -6.20 10.62 -14.33
C VAL A 189 -4.76 10.13 -14.50
N VAL A 190 -3.80 11.05 -14.62
CA VAL A 190 -2.38 10.68 -14.81
C VAL A 190 -1.83 9.98 -13.58
N CYS A 191 -2.02 10.53 -12.40
CA CYS A 191 -1.51 9.92 -11.16
C CYS A 191 -2.12 8.54 -10.93
N PHE A 192 -3.43 8.38 -11.12
CA PHE A 192 -4.04 7.06 -10.91
C PHE A 192 -3.55 6.04 -11.94
N ALA A 193 -3.41 6.42 -13.21
CA ALA A 193 -2.88 5.54 -14.25
C ALA A 193 -1.43 5.12 -13.95
N LEU A 194 -0.57 6.05 -13.49
CA LEU A 194 0.80 5.74 -13.04
C LEU A 194 0.81 4.76 -11.86
N SER A 195 -0.07 4.96 -10.86
CA SER A 195 -0.21 4.05 -9.73
C SER A 195 -0.58 2.63 -10.18
N LEU A 196 -1.60 2.49 -11.05
CA LEU A 196 -2.06 1.19 -11.55
C LEU A 196 -1.04 0.52 -12.47
N THR A 197 -0.28 1.28 -13.25
CA THR A 197 0.76 0.72 -14.13
C THR A 197 1.97 0.21 -13.32
N LEU A 198 2.34 0.90 -12.23
CA LEU A 198 3.41 0.45 -11.32
C LEU A 198 3.01 -0.76 -10.48
N LYS A 199 1.86 -0.67 -9.79
CA LYS A 199 1.37 -1.71 -8.88
C LYS A 199 -0.17 -1.77 -8.90
N PRO A 200 -0.79 -2.46 -9.85
CA PRO A 200 -2.24 -2.45 -10.05
C PRO A 200 -3.02 -2.96 -8.84
N HIS A 201 -2.47 -3.90 -8.09
CA HIS A 201 -3.10 -4.48 -6.92
C HIS A 201 -3.23 -3.50 -5.73
N LEU A 202 -2.41 -2.44 -5.64
CA LEU A 202 -2.55 -1.41 -4.60
C LEU A 202 -3.75 -0.50 -4.83
N GLY A 203 -3.87 0.05 -6.05
CA GLY A 203 -4.92 1.02 -6.38
C GLY A 203 -6.23 0.41 -6.90
N GLY A 204 -6.24 -0.89 -7.22
CA GLY A 204 -7.32 -1.52 -7.98
C GLY A 204 -8.71 -1.43 -7.31
N LEU A 205 -8.82 -1.72 -6.01
CA LEU A 205 -10.10 -1.58 -5.30
C LEU A 205 -10.51 -0.12 -5.13
N ILE A 206 -9.57 0.80 -4.97
CA ILE A 206 -9.87 2.24 -4.88
C ILE A 206 -10.36 2.76 -6.24
N TRP A 207 -9.74 2.31 -7.34
CA TRP A 207 -10.22 2.57 -8.69
C TRP A 207 -11.65 2.04 -8.87
N LEU A 208 -11.92 0.79 -8.47
CA LEU A 208 -13.24 0.17 -8.55
C LEU A 208 -14.27 0.95 -7.72
N TYR A 209 -13.91 1.42 -6.52
CA TYR A 209 -14.76 2.26 -5.68
C TYR A 209 -15.33 3.47 -6.46
N PHE A 210 -14.43 4.26 -7.04
CA PHE A 210 -14.83 5.45 -7.77
C PHE A 210 -15.56 5.13 -9.09
N PHE A 211 -15.25 4.00 -9.72
CA PHE A 211 -15.97 3.52 -10.89
C PHE A 211 -17.42 3.13 -10.54
N LEU A 212 -17.64 2.45 -9.43
CA LEU A 212 -18.97 2.06 -8.94
C LEU A 212 -19.81 3.26 -8.49
N ASN A 213 -19.20 4.32 -7.99
CA ASN A 213 -19.89 5.53 -7.55
C ASN A 213 -20.63 6.28 -8.67
N GLY A 214 -20.34 5.98 -9.93
CA GLY A 214 -21.06 6.57 -11.07
C GLY A 214 -20.67 8.02 -11.39
N GLY A 215 -21.49 8.66 -12.22
CA GLY A 215 -21.35 10.08 -12.57
C GLY A 215 -19.98 10.49 -13.12
N MET A 216 -19.47 11.63 -12.67
CA MET A 216 -18.17 12.18 -13.09
C MET A 216 -17.00 11.30 -12.65
N ALA A 217 -17.08 10.67 -11.47
CA ALA A 217 -16.04 9.76 -10.98
C ALA A 217 -15.86 8.57 -11.93
N ARG A 218 -16.94 7.92 -12.35
CA ARG A 218 -16.88 6.82 -13.33
C ARG A 218 -16.22 7.24 -14.63
N ARG A 219 -16.56 8.42 -15.17
CA ARG A 219 -15.92 8.94 -16.40
C ARG A 219 -14.40 9.10 -16.22
N ARG A 220 -13.96 9.62 -15.07
CA ARG A 220 -12.53 9.72 -14.76
C ARG A 220 -11.86 8.36 -14.63
N MET A 221 -12.52 7.40 -13.99
CA MET A 221 -12.00 6.04 -13.87
C MET A 221 -11.93 5.31 -15.23
N ALA A 222 -12.84 5.59 -16.16
CA ALA A 222 -12.74 5.11 -17.53
C ALA A 222 -11.52 5.72 -18.25
N GLN A 223 -11.27 7.02 -18.09
CA GLN A 223 -10.07 7.68 -18.64
C GLN A 223 -8.77 7.11 -18.03
N VAL A 224 -8.76 6.84 -16.71
CA VAL A 224 -7.65 6.16 -16.03
C VAL A 224 -7.39 4.79 -16.67
N LEU A 225 -8.44 3.98 -16.86
CA LEU A 225 -8.32 2.66 -17.47
C LEU A 225 -7.74 2.74 -18.88
N ILE A 226 -8.26 3.65 -19.72
CA ILE A 226 -7.76 3.87 -21.08
C ILE A 226 -6.27 4.24 -21.06
N LEU A 227 -5.87 5.20 -20.22
CA LEU A 227 -4.47 5.62 -20.13
C LEU A 227 -3.58 4.49 -19.62
N THR A 228 -4.03 3.74 -18.61
CA THR A 228 -3.31 2.55 -18.10
C THR A 228 -3.14 1.50 -19.20
N LEU A 229 -4.19 1.22 -19.98
CA LEU A 229 -4.12 0.28 -21.10
C LEU A 229 -3.15 0.75 -22.19
N ILE A 230 -3.12 2.05 -22.51
CA ILE A 230 -2.15 2.62 -23.44
C ILE A 230 -0.71 2.40 -22.94
N MET A 231 -0.44 2.71 -21.66
CA MET A 231 0.88 2.52 -21.06
C MET A 231 1.29 1.03 -21.02
N CYS A 232 0.33 0.15 -20.66
CA CYS A 232 0.56 -1.29 -20.67
C CYS A 232 0.84 -1.81 -22.10
N SER A 233 0.06 -1.37 -23.08
CA SER A 233 0.27 -1.76 -24.47
C SER A 233 1.61 -1.28 -25.01
N ALA A 234 2.03 -0.06 -24.69
CA ALA A 234 3.33 0.46 -25.07
C ALA A 234 4.48 -0.40 -24.52
N GLY A 235 4.45 -0.72 -23.22
CA GLY A 235 5.46 -1.57 -22.59
C GLY A 235 5.49 -2.99 -23.14
N MET A 236 4.31 -3.61 -23.35
CA MET A 236 4.21 -4.94 -23.93
C MET A 236 4.69 -4.97 -25.39
N THR A 237 4.32 -3.98 -26.21
CA THR A 237 4.78 -3.87 -27.59
C THR A 237 6.30 -3.74 -27.65
N TRP A 238 6.89 -2.89 -26.78
CA TRP A 238 8.35 -2.78 -26.71
C TRP A 238 9.02 -4.11 -26.36
N ALA A 239 8.47 -4.84 -25.38
CA ALA A 239 8.99 -6.16 -25.01
C ALA A 239 8.92 -7.15 -26.18
N TRP A 240 7.83 -7.20 -26.93
CA TRP A 240 7.70 -8.06 -28.11
C TRP A 240 8.61 -7.67 -29.29
N LEU A 241 8.89 -6.38 -29.44
CA LEU A 241 9.83 -5.89 -30.46
C LEU A 241 11.30 -6.15 -30.07
N THR A 242 11.57 -6.56 -28.82
CA THR A 242 12.90 -6.94 -28.35
C THR A 242 13.14 -8.42 -28.66
N PRO A 243 14.07 -8.78 -29.56
CA PRO A 243 14.23 -10.16 -30.04
C PRO A 243 14.48 -11.19 -28.94
N GLN A 244 15.13 -10.82 -27.87
CA GLN A 244 15.46 -11.69 -26.74
C GLN A 244 14.30 -11.86 -25.74
N MET A 245 13.20 -11.09 -25.89
CA MET A 245 12.05 -11.08 -24.98
C MET A 245 10.76 -11.64 -25.62
N THR A 246 10.85 -12.39 -26.70
CA THR A 246 9.64 -12.93 -27.38
C THR A 246 8.81 -13.86 -26.48
N ASN A 247 9.43 -14.50 -25.50
CA ASN A 247 8.79 -15.41 -24.54
C ASN A 247 8.50 -14.78 -23.17
N TRP A 248 8.60 -13.44 -23.03
CA TRP A 248 8.45 -12.75 -21.76
C TRP A 248 7.19 -13.14 -20.93
N PRO A 249 6.01 -13.45 -21.51
CA PRO A 249 4.87 -13.82 -20.68
C PRO A 249 5.08 -15.14 -19.95
N LYS A 250 5.76 -16.11 -20.59
CA LYS A 250 6.10 -17.40 -19.98
C LYS A 250 7.15 -17.22 -18.90
N GLU A 251 8.20 -16.47 -19.18
CA GLU A 251 9.33 -16.20 -18.27
C GLU A 251 8.89 -15.42 -17.04
N LEU A 252 8.08 -14.35 -17.21
CA LEU A 252 7.47 -13.63 -16.08
C LEU A 252 6.62 -14.57 -15.23
N ARG A 253 5.80 -15.43 -15.84
CA ARG A 253 4.99 -16.41 -15.12
C ARG A 253 5.86 -17.39 -14.33
N GLU A 254 6.93 -17.89 -14.92
CA GLU A 254 7.87 -18.81 -14.27
C GLU A 254 8.56 -18.13 -13.08
N ASN A 255 9.00 -16.88 -13.23
CA ASN A 255 9.57 -16.08 -12.15
C ASN A 255 8.56 -15.89 -10.99
N LEU A 256 7.30 -15.57 -11.30
CA LEU A 256 6.26 -15.41 -10.29
C LEU A 256 5.93 -16.73 -9.57
N ILE A 257 5.86 -17.85 -10.31
CA ILE A 257 5.68 -19.19 -9.71
C ILE A 257 6.87 -19.55 -8.83
N GLY A 258 8.09 -19.27 -9.28
CA GLY A 258 9.31 -19.53 -8.53
C GLY A 258 9.34 -18.79 -7.20
N ILE A 259 8.96 -17.52 -7.16
CA ILE A 259 8.92 -16.74 -5.91
C ILE A 259 7.81 -17.22 -4.98
N ALA A 260 6.70 -17.69 -5.52
CA ALA A 260 5.59 -18.24 -4.76
C ALA A 260 5.75 -19.72 -4.42
N ALA A 261 6.85 -20.38 -4.81
CA ALA A 261 7.11 -21.77 -4.46
C ALA A 261 7.27 -21.96 -2.94
N HIS A 262 7.02 -23.17 -2.45
CA HIS A 262 7.05 -23.49 -1.02
C HIS A 262 8.38 -23.08 -0.37
N GLY A 263 8.33 -22.33 0.72
CA GLY A 263 9.49 -21.78 1.43
C GLY A 263 10.11 -20.52 0.81
N ASN A 264 9.67 -20.09 -0.38
CA ASN A 264 10.19 -18.88 -1.03
C ASN A 264 9.48 -17.59 -0.56
N ALA A 265 10.03 -16.46 -0.99
CA ALA A 265 9.71 -15.12 -0.46
C ALA A 265 8.21 -14.72 -0.50
N SER A 266 7.41 -15.26 -1.43
CA SER A 266 5.97 -14.98 -1.52
C SER A 266 5.09 -16.18 -1.09
N ASP A 267 5.69 -17.21 -0.49
CA ASP A 267 4.93 -18.29 0.11
C ASP A 267 4.31 -17.84 1.43
N PRO A 268 2.98 -17.90 1.62
CA PRO A 268 2.35 -17.55 2.90
C PRO A 268 2.58 -18.63 3.97
N GLY A 269 3.12 -19.80 3.60
CA GLY A 269 3.35 -20.94 4.50
C GLY A 269 4.39 -20.67 5.59
N PRO A 270 4.39 -21.52 6.65
CA PRO A 270 5.34 -21.40 7.77
C PRO A 270 6.79 -21.74 7.37
N ALA A 271 7.01 -22.41 6.24
CA ALA A 271 8.34 -22.70 5.71
C ALA A 271 9.09 -21.47 5.19
N ASN A 272 8.38 -20.35 5.00
CA ASN A 272 8.98 -19.08 4.59
C ASN A 272 9.36 -18.24 5.81
N ASP A 273 10.63 -18.03 6.04
CA ASP A 273 11.16 -17.21 7.16
C ASP A 273 10.68 -15.75 7.12
N GLU A 274 10.31 -15.24 5.94
CA GLU A 274 9.80 -13.88 5.75
C GLU A 274 8.27 -13.79 5.76
N ALA A 275 7.55 -14.88 6.05
CA ALA A 275 6.09 -14.90 6.01
C ALA A 275 5.43 -13.96 7.04
N SER A 276 6.17 -13.52 8.08
CA SER A 276 5.72 -12.48 9.02
C SER A 276 5.49 -11.11 8.36
N ALA A 277 6.14 -10.86 7.21
CA ALA A 277 5.96 -9.63 6.43
C ALA A 277 4.83 -9.73 5.39
N ILE A 278 4.20 -10.90 5.22
CA ILE A 278 3.09 -11.12 4.30
C ILE A 278 1.78 -10.74 4.99
N THR A 279 0.91 -10.02 4.27
CA THR A 279 -0.27 -9.37 4.85
C THR A 279 -1.59 -9.98 4.41
N ASP A 280 -1.58 -10.89 3.45
CA ASP A 280 -2.79 -11.57 2.98
C ASP A 280 -3.35 -12.58 4.02
N LEU A 281 -4.64 -12.90 3.87
CA LEU A 281 -5.31 -13.79 4.82
C LEU A 281 -4.78 -15.23 4.76
N GLN A 282 -4.19 -15.64 3.61
CA GLN A 282 -3.54 -16.93 3.44
C GLN A 282 -2.42 -17.13 4.47
N ALA A 283 -1.67 -16.06 4.78
CA ALA A 283 -0.58 -16.11 5.74
C ALA A 283 -1.04 -16.48 7.17
N ALA A 284 -2.22 -16.02 7.60
CA ALA A 284 -2.78 -16.42 8.90
C ALA A 284 -3.35 -17.84 8.88
N ILE A 285 -4.08 -18.20 7.82
CA ILE A 285 -4.73 -19.52 7.71
C ILE A 285 -3.68 -20.64 7.57
N SER A 286 -2.56 -20.38 6.88
CA SER A 286 -1.47 -21.37 6.68
C SER A 286 -0.83 -21.82 8.00
N VAL A 287 -0.85 -20.99 9.06
CA VAL A 287 -0.39 -21.38 10.41
C VAL A 287 -1.27 -22.46 11.02
N ILE A 288 -2.59 -22.42 10.72
CA ILE A 288 -3.53 -23.44 11.19
C ILE A 288 -3.28 -24.75 10.44
N ARG A 289 -3.16 -24.68 9.13
CA ARG A 289 -2.86 -25.82 8.26
C ARG A 289 -2.13 -25.36 7.01
N ASP A 290 -0.87 -25.76 6.85
CA ASP A 290 -0.04 -25.49 5.69
C ASP A 290 -0.47 -26.36 4.49
N ASN A 291 -1.57 -25.96 3.86
CA ASN A 291 -2.13 -26.61 2.68
C ASN A 291 -2.77 -25.58 1.75
N ARG A 292 -2.17 -25.37 0.57
CA ARG A 292 -2.66 -24.41 -0.45
C ARG A 292 -4.08 -24.70 -0.91
N ALA A 293 -4.47 -25.97 -0.99
CA ALA A 293 -5.83 -26.35 -1.37
C ALA A 293 -6.87 -25.98 -0.29
N LEU A 294 -6.44 -25.63 0.93
CA LEU A 294 -7.30 -25.19 2.01
C LEU A 294 -7.23 -23.66 2.16
N TYR A 295 -6.02 -23.10 2.38
CA TYR A 295 -5.93 -21.67 2.74
C TYR A 295 -6.31 -20.72 1.61
N ASN A 296 -6.06 -21.06 0.34
CA ASN A 296 -6.45 -20.22 -0.79
C ASN A 296 -7.99 -20.10 -0.93
N PRO A 297 -8.77 -21.20 -1.05
CA PRO A 297 -10.23 -21.08 -1.16
C PRO A 297 -10.87 -20.39 0.03
N VAL A 298 -10.43 -20.71 1.26
CA VAL A 298 -10.97 -20.08 2.47
C VAL A 298 -10.73 -18.57 2.45
N SER A 299 -9.51 -18.15 2.14
CA SER A 299 -9.16 -16.73 2.02
C SER A 299 -10.03 -16.04 0.95
N PHE A 300 -10.16 -16.63 -0.24
CA PHE A 300 -10.94 -16.04 -1.33
C PHE A 300 -12.43 -15.98 -1.03
N VAL A 301 -13.00 -16.98 -0.37
CA VAL A 301 -14.43 -16.97 0.03
C VAL A 301 -14.69 -15.88 1.05
N VAL A 302 -13.86 -15.79 2.10
CA VAL A 302 -14.03 -14.77 3.15
C VAL A 302 -13.84 -13.36 2.58
N THR A 303 -12.72 -13.12 1.91
CA THR A 303 -12.40 -11.78 1.40
C THR A 303 -13.30 -11.39 0.23
N GLY A 304 -13.62 -12.33 -0.66
CA GLY A 304 -14.55 -12.12 -1.78
C GLY A 304 -15.96 -11.77 -1.29
N GLY A 305 -16.47 -12.47 -0.26
CA GLY A 305 -17.74 -12.14 0.36
C GLY A 305 -17.79 -10.72 0.93
N LEU A 306 -16.73 -10.31 1.65
CA LEU A 306 -16.64 -8.94 2.18
C LEU A 306 -16.54 -7.88 1.07
N ILE A 307 -15.78 -8.16 0.01
CA ILE A 307 -15.66 -7.27 -1.15
C ILE A 307 -16.99 -7.16 -1.89
N LEU A 308 -17.74 -8.25 -2.04
CA LEU A 308 -19.09 -8.21 -2.66
C LEU A 308 -20.06 -7.34 -1.86
N ILE A 309 -20.08 -7.45 -0.52
CA ILE A 309 -20.87 -6.58 0.34
C ILE A 309 -20.43 -5.12 0.14
N TRP A 310 -19.14 -4.84 0.14
CA TRP A 310 -18.59 -3.51 -0.09
C TRP A 310 -18.98 -2.95 -1.47
N CYS A 311 -18.92 -3.74 -2.55
CA CYS A 311 -19.39 -3.36 -3.89
C CYS A 311 -20.87 -3.02 -3.89
N PHE A 312 -21.69 -3.85 -3.24
CA PHE A 312 -23.15 -3.63 -3.13
C PHE A 312 -23.46 -2.30 -2.43
N VAL A 313 -22.79 -2.03 -1.30
CA VAL A 313 -22.94 -0.77 -0.58
C VAL A 313 -22.47 0.41 -1.44
N SER A 314 -21.36 0.26 -2.16
CA SER A 314 -20.83 1.30 -3.05
C SER A 314 -21.79 1.72 -4.14
N LEU A 315 -22.54 0.75 -4.69
CA LEU A 315 -23.54 1.00 -5.72
C LEU A 315 -24.81 1.69 -5.17
N ARG A 316 -25.18 1.42 -3.90
CA ARG A 316 -26.46 1.84 -3.33
C ARG A 316 -26.39 3.04 -2.40
N ALA A 317 -25.24 3.28 -1.77
CA ALA A 317 -25.11 4.37 -0.82
C ALA A 317 -25.18 5.75 -1.53
N PRO A 318 -25.89 6.73 -0.93
CA PRO A 318 -25.97 8.06 -1.48
C PRO A 318 -24.60 8.74 -1.48
N SER A 319 -24.35 9.60 -2.47
CA SER A 319 -23.11 10.36 -2.54
C SER A 319 -22.98 11.32 -1.34
N SER A 320 -21.91 11.17 -0.57
CA SER A 320 -21.57 12.04 0.55
C SER A 320 -20.08 11.85 0.89
N ILE A 321 -19.48 12.86 1.49
CA ILE A 321 -18.08 12.77 1.96
C ILE A 321 -17.90 11.61 2.96
N LYS A 322 -18.86 11.39 3.85
CA LYS A 322 -18.87 10.31 4.82
C LYS A 322 -18.86 8.93 4.15
N LYS A 323 -19.66 8.77 3.06
CA LYS A 323 -19.63 7.59 2.21
C LYS A 323 -18.25 7.36 1.64
N ASP A 324 -17.65 8.41 1.06
CA ASP A 324 -16.36 8.28 0.38
C ASP A 324 -15.26 7.89 1.38
N LEU A 325 -15.22 8.53 2.56
CA LEU A 325 -14.21 8.22 3.57
C LEU A 325 -14.32 6.77 4.08
N PHE A 326 -15.52 6.30 4.45
CA PHE A 326 -15.69 4.93 4.94
C PHE A 326 -15.53 3.89 3.83
N GLY A 327 -16.02 4.17 2.61
CA GLY A 327 -15.88 3.28 1.47
C GLY A 327 -14.43 3.07 1.08
N ILE A 328 -13.62 4.14 1.08
CA ILE A 328 -12.17 4.08 0.82
C ILE A 328 -11.46 3.34 1.95
N ALA A 329 -11.74 3.68 3.22
CA ALA A 329 -11.10 3.00 4.35
C ALA A 329 -11.37 1.49 4.33
N ALA A 330 -12.64 1.07 4.17
CA ALA A 330 -12.98 -0.35 4.04
C ALA A 330 -12.26 -1.00 2.84
N GLY A 331 -12.27 -0.34 1.66
CA GLY A 331 -11.63 -0.83 0.45
C GLY A 331 -10.11 -1.02 0.60
N VAL A 332 -9.42 -0.11 1.27
CA VAL A 332 -7.97 -0.24 1.51
C VAL A 332 -7.66 -1.42 2.43
N TYR A 333 -8.37 -1.59 3.55
CA TYR A 333 -8.17 -2.73 4.43
C TYR A 333 -8.48 -4.07 3.75
N LEU A 334 -9.61 -4.16 3.02
CA LEU A 334 -10.03 -5.37 2.32
C LEU A 334 -9.11 -5.71 1.14
N GLY A 335 -8.50 -4.70 0.51
CA GLY A 335 -7.64 -4.88 -0.67
C GLY A 335 -6.39 -5.70 -0.41
N PHE A 336 -5.90 -5.71 0.82
CA PHE A 336 -4.70 -6.46 1.18
C PHE A 336 -4.95 -7.94 1.48
N LEU A 337 -6.20 -8.36 1.64
CA LEU A 337 -6.52 -9.70 2.14
C LEU A 337 -6.53 -10.81 1.08
N PRO A 338 -6.98 -10.58 -0.20
CA PRO A 338 -7.21 -11.68 -1.14
C PRO A 338 -5.95 -12.16 -1.85
N ILE A 339 -4.95 -11.31 -2.03
CA ILE A 339 -3.76 -11.59 -2.84
C ILE A 339 -2.50 -11.15 -2.10
N TYR A 340 -1.37 -11.72 -2.55
CA TYR A 340 -0.06 -11.39 -1.99
C TYR A 340 0.22 -9.90 -1.91
N HIS A 341 0.49 -9.47 -0.69
CA HIS A 341 0.99 -8.14 -0.35
C HIS A 341 2.02 -8.25 0.77
N ARG A 342 2.92 -7.29 0.83
CA ARG A 342 3.88 -7.17 1.92
C ARG A 342 3.61 -5.97 2.81
N GLN A 343 4.23 -5.98 3.97
CA GLN A 343 4.14 -4.94 5.00
C GLN A 343 4.32 -3.51 4.46
N TYR A 344 5.20 -3.28 3.49
CA TYR A 344 5.38 -1.96 2.88
C TYR A 344 4.18 -1.50 2.03
N ASP A 345 3.42 -2.42 1.46
CA ASP A 345 2.21 -2.10 0.70
C ASP A 345 1.12 -1.52 1.61
N THR A 346 1.09 -1.93 2.89
CA THR A 346 0.13 -1.44 3.87
C THR A 346 0.23 0.06 4.15
N ARG A 347 1.25 0.75 3.61
CA ARG A 347 1.36 2.21 3.71
C ARG A 347 0.22 2.94 2.98
N LEU A 348 -0.53 2.26 2.10
CA LEU A 348 -1.76 2.77 1.52
C LEU A 348 -2.87 2.97 2.59
N LEU A 349 -2.76 2.33 3.79
CA LEU A 349 -3.67 2.54 4.92
C LEU A 349 -3.71 4.00 5.41
N LEU A 350 -2.77 4.83 4.98
CA LEU A 350 -2.85 6.28 5.23
C LEU A 350 -4.18 6.89 4.72
N LEU A 351 -4.80 6.30 3.71
CA LEU A 351 -6.14 6.69 3.22
C LEU A 351 -7.29 6.36 4.19
N ALA A 352 -7.06 5.56 5.23
CA ALA A 352 -8.07 5.30 6.26
C ALA A 352 -8.11 6.39 7.36
N PHE A 353 -7.05 7.20 7.50
CA PHE A 353 -6.97 8.23 8.55
C PHE A 353 -8.07 9.30 8.47
N PRO A 354 -8.54 9.77 7.30
CA PRO A 354 -9.69 10.67 7.24
C PRO A 354 -10.98 10.07 7.82
N ALA A 355 -11.21 8.76 7.63
CA ALA A 355 -12.33 8.07 8.25
C ALA A 355 -12.14 7.93 9.77
N THR A 356 -10.91 7.61 10.22
CA THR A 356 -10.54 7.63 11.65
C THR A 356 -10.79 9.01 12.27
N ALA A 357 -10.36 10.08 11.60
CA ALA A 357 -10.54 11.44 12.04
C ALA A 357 -12.02 11.78 12.24
N LEU A 358 -12.85 11.39 11.28
CA LEU A 358 -14.31 11.58 11.37
C LEU A 358 -14.91 10.84 12.57
N LEU A 359 -14.56 9.57 12.80
CA LEU A 359 -15.07 8.79 13.93
C LEU A 359 -14.60 9.35 15.27
N LEU A 360 -13.35 9.81 15.35
CA LEU A 360 -12.83 10.48 16.55
C LEU A 360 -13.59 11.79 16.87
N SER A 361 -13.99 12.55 15.84
CA SER A 361 -14.78 13.77 16.03
C SER A 361 -16.22 13.48 16.45
N GLU A 362 -16.81 12.36 16.00
CA GLU A 362 -18.14 11.90 16.42
C GLU A 362 -18.14 11.33 17.85
N GLY A 363 -16.98 10.85 18.32
CA GLY A 363 -16.82 10.28 19.65
C GLY A 363 -17.45 8.89 19.80
N GLY A 364 -17.71 8.52 21.07
CA GLY A 364 -18.32 7.24 21.41
C GLY A 364 -17.44 6.01 21.12
N ILE A 365 -18.05 4.82 21.11
CA ILE A 365 -17.35 3.54 20.90
C ILE A 365 -16.68 3.49 19.52
N GLY A 366 -17.30 4.07 18.48
CA GLY A 366 -16.74 4.11 17.13
C GLY A 366 -15.41 4.84 17.07
N GLY A 367 -15.29 5.99 17.76
CA GLY A 367 -14.05 6.75 17.86
C GLY A 367 -12.95 6.00 18.63
N VAL A 368 -13.31 5.33 19.73
CA VAL A 368 -12.37 4.51 20.51
C VAL A 368 -11.83 3.34 19.67
N LEU A 369 -12.71 2.62 18.98
CA LEU A 369 -12.31 1.50 18.13
C LEU A 369 -11.43 1.96 16.96
N ALA A 370 -11.77 3.09 16.32
CA ALA A 370 -10.95 3.67 15.26
C ALA A 370 -9.56 4.08 15.76
N PHE A 371 -9.46 4.64 16.97
CA PHE A 371 -8.18 4.94 17.61
C PHE A 371 -7.35 3.68 17.85
N LEU A 372 -7.93 2.69 18.52
CA LEU A 372 -7.24 1.42 18.82
C LEU A 372 -6.77 0.70 17.55
N LEU A 373 -7.62 0.67 16.52
CA LEU A 373 -7.27 0.09 15.22
C LEU A 373 -6.12 0.85 14.56
N SER A 374 -6.11 2.19 14.62
CA SER A 374 -5.02 2.99 14.06
C SER A 374 -3.71 2.74 14.79
N VAL A 375 -3.73 2.66 16.13
CA VAL A 375 -2.55 2.33 16.94
C VAL A 375 -2.04 0.91 16.60
N ALA A 376 -2.94 -0.07 16.54
CA ALA A 376 -2.59 -1.44 16.16
C ALA A 376 -1.98 -1.48 14.75
N THR A 377 -2.54 -0.71 13.80
CA THR A 377 -2.02 -0.58 12.44
C THR A 377 -0.60 0.01 12.43
N ILE A 378 -0.35 1.09 13.17
CA ILE A 378 0.98 1.71 13.26
C ILE A 378 2.00 0.72 13.80
N ILE A 379 1.68 0.01 14.88
CA ILE A 379 2.56 -0.96 15.52
C ILE A 379 2.78 -2.16 14.59
N GLY A 380 1.71 -2.82 14.16
CA GLY A 380 1.77 -4.07 13.41
C GLY A 380 2.42 -3.92 12.03
N THR A 381 2.30 -2.72 11.42
CA THR A 381 2.97 -2.43 10.14
C THR A 381 4.40 -1.89 10.30
N SER A 382 4.88 -1.66 11.54
CA SER A 382 6.23 -1.17 11.81
C SER A 382 7.28 -2.25 11.58
N HIS A 383 8.35 -1.90 10.83
CA HIS A 383 9.50 -2.78 10.67
C HIS A 383 10.16 -3.14 12.01
N THR A 384 10.21 -2.20 12.94
CA THR A 384 10.73 -2.42 14.29
C THR A 384 9.97 -3.51 15.03
N TYR A 385 8.64 -3.50 14.96
CA TYR A 385 7.80 -4.55 15.55
C TYR A 385 8.15 -5.93 14.97
N SER A 386 8.17 -6.06 13.65
CA SER A 386 8.49 -7.34 12.98
C SER A 386 9.87 -7.85 13.40
N HIS A 387 10.87 -6.96 13.49
CA HIS A 387 12.22 -7.32 13.92
C HIS A 387 12.23 -7.80 15.39
N MET A 388 11.56 -7.07 16.29
CA MET A 388 11.49 -7.43 17.71
C MET A 388 10.82 -8.81 17.93
N VAL A 389 9.70 -9.05 17.24
CA VAL A 389 8.96 -10.31 17.40
C VAL A 389 9.71 -11.48 16.77
N ASN A 390 10.34 -11.31 15.62
CA ASN A 390 11.19 -12.34 15.01
C ASN A 390 12.40 -12.66 15.91
N SER A 391 13.04 -11.65 16.51
CA SER A 391 14.13 -11.86 17.46
C SER A 391 13.66 -12.58 18.71
N TYR A 392 12.49 -12.23 19.25
CA TYR A 392 11.86 -12.93 20.37
C TYR A 392 11.57 -14.41 20.01
N ALA A 393 10.96 -14.66 18.85
CA ALA A 393 10.68 -16.02 18.39
C ALA A 393 11.97 -16.86 18.25
N ALA A 394 13.03 -16.28 17.70
CA ALA A 394 14.33 -16.94 17.54
C ALA A 394 15.04 -17.22 18.88
N SER A 395 14.79 -16.44 19.92
CA SER A 395 15.38 -16.65 21.26
C SER A 395 14.71 -17.74 22.08
N ARG A 396 13.57 -18.28 21.64
CA ARG A 396 12.80 -19.30 22.39
C ARG A 396 13.37 -20.70 22.18
N VAL A 397 13.41 -21.49 23.25
CA VAL A 397 13.76 -22.90 23.21
C VAL A 397 12.59 -23.76 22.69
N ALA A 398 11.34 -23.39 23.05
CA ALA A 398 10.15 -24.09 22.61
C ALA A 398 9.48 -23.36 21.44
N PRO A 399 8.94 -24.06 20.42
CA PRO A 399 8.21 -23.45 19.33
C PRO A 399 6.95 -22.73 19.83
N MET A 400 6.60 -21.64 19.15
CA MET A 400 5.38 -20.90 19.45
C MET A 400 4.13 -21.71 19.10
N GLY A 401 3.08 -21.58 19.92
CA GLY A 401 1.77 -22.14 19.62
C GLY A 401 1.13 -21.46 18.39
N ARG A 402 0.18 -22.16 17.72
CA ARG A 402 -0.47 -21.62 16.51
C ARG A 402 -1.11 -20.25 16.74
N LEU A 403 -1.87 -20.08 17.82
CA LEU A 403 -2.53 -18.82 18.16
C LEU A 403 -1.50 -17.71 18.44
N GLU A 404 -0.44 -18.04 19.17
CA GLU A 404 0.66 -17.13 19.47
C GLU A 404 1.37 -16.68 18.18
N THR A 405 1.64 -17.62 17.25
CA THR A 405 2.20 -17.32 15.93
C THR A 405 1.30 -16.37 15.13
N ILE A 406 -0.02 -16.62 15.10
CA ILE A 406 -0.96 -15.75 14.37
C ILE A 406 -1.00 -14.36 14.99
N LEU A 407 -1.07 -14.24 16.32
CA LEU A 407 -1.26 -12.94 16.98
C LEU A 407 0.03 -12.13 17.11
N LEU A 408 1.20 -12.78 17.22
CA LEU A 408 2.47 -12.09 17.39
C LEU A 408 3.32 -12.04 16.12
N LEU A 409 3.53 -13.18 15.43
CA LEU A 409 4.36 -13.20 14.23
C LEU A 409 3.61 -12.74 12.98
N ARG A 410 2.31 -12.98 12.90
CA ARG A 410 1.49 -12.69 11.72
C ARG A 410 0.23 -11.88 12.07
N PRO A 411 0.33 -10.77 12.82
CA PRO A 411 -0.84 -9.99 13.26
C PRO A 411 -1.53 -9.25 12.11
N LEU A 412 -0.80 -8.93 11.04
CA LEU A 412 -1.28 -8.10 9.94
C LEU A 412 -2.53 -8.63 9.27
N PRO A 413 -2.63 -9.91 8.84
CA PRO A 413 -3.84 -10.44 8.22
C PRO A 413 -5.07 -10.30 9.12
N VAL A 414 -4.93 -10.59 10.41
CA VAL A 414 -6.04 -10.49 11.39
C VAL A 414 -6.45 -9.04 11.59
N MET A 415 -5.48 -8.16 11.76
CA MET A 415 -5.71 -6.72 11.92
C MET A 415 -6.41 -6.11 10.70
N LEU A 416 -5.96 -6.48 9.49
CA LEU A 416 -6.55 -6.02 8.24
C LEU A 416 -7.99 -6.53 8.08
N LEU A 417 -8.25 -7.79 8.46
CA LEU A 417 -9.60 -8.35 8.45
C LEU A 417 -10.52 -7.60 9.43
N LEU A 418 -10.08 -7.41 10.67
CA LEU A 418 -10.86 -6.68 11.69
C LEU A 418 -11.11 -5.22 11.26
N GLY A 419 -10.09 -4.55 10.71
CA GLY A 419 -10.21 -3.20 10.18
C GLY A 419 -11.15 -3.11 8.99
N GLY A 420 -11.06 -4.05 8.06
CA GLY A 420 -11.96 -4.16 6.92
C GLY A 420 -13.41 -4.34 7.34
N ILE A 421 -13.68 -5.26 8.28
CA ILE A 421 -15.02 -5.47 8.85
C ILE A 421 -15.51 -4.22 9.59
N PHE A 422 -14.68 -3.61 10.43
CA PHE A 422 -15.04 -2.41 11.18
C PHE A 422 -15.46 -1.25 10.26
N TYR A 423 -14.63 -0.90 9.28
CA TYR A 423 -14.97 0.18 8.35
C TYR A 423 -16.11 -0.20 7.41
N LEU A 424 -16.26 -1.47 7.04
CA LEU A 424 -17.41 -1.95 6.27
C LEU A 424 -18.72 -1.79 7.04
N VAL A 425 -18.74 -2.09 8.34
CA VAL A 425 -19.91 -1.86 9.22
C VAL A 425 -20.21 -0.36 9.32
N CYS A 426 -19.20 0.50 9.49
CA CYS A 426 -19.39 1.95 9.46
C CYS A 426 -19.96 2.41 8.10
N TYR A 427 -19.51 1.81 7.02
CA TYR A 427 -19.95 2.10 5.66
C TYR A 427 -21.42 1.69 5.42
N THR A 428 -21.83 0.50 5.88
CA THR A 428 -23.24 0.04 5.74
C THR A 428 -24.21 0.93 6.50
N ARG A 429 -23.82 1.47 7.65
CA ARG A 429 -24.67 2.40 8.43
C ARG A 429 -25.02 3.69 7.67
N VAL A 430 -24.24 4.07 6.66
CA VAL A 430 -24.56 5.22 5.80
C VAL A 430 -25.83 4.95 4.97
N LEU A 431 -26.12 3.68 4.62
CA LEU A 431 -27.37 3.27 3.94
C LEU A 431 -28.58 3.42 4.86
N ASP A 432 -28.49 2.93 6.10
CA ASP A 432 -29.62 2.91 7.05
C ASP A 432 -30.12 4.30 7.41
N LEU A 433 -29.21 5.26 7.52
CA LEU A 433 -29.56 6.65 7.82
C LEU A 433 -30.43 7.29 6.74
N ARG A 434 -30.29 6.88 5.47
CA ARG A 434 -31.12 7.36 4.36
C ARG A 434 -32.51 6.74 4.39
N GLN A 435 -32.63 5.43 4.62
CA GLN A 435 -33.91 4.75 4.66
C GLN A 435 -34.80 5.32 5.77
N ARG A 436 -34.22 5.64 6.94
CA ARG A 436 -34.91 6.29 8.05
C ARG A 436 -35.33 7.73 7.76
N ARG A 437 -34.64 8.47 6.88
CA ARG A 437 -35.08 9.81 6.46
C ARG A 437 -36.25 9.73 5.49
N LEU A 438 -36.15 8.86 4.48
CA LEU A 438 -37.21 8.67 3.47
C LEU A 438 -38.49 8.07 4.06
N SER A 439 -38.42 7.35 5.17
CA SER A 439 -39.60 6.83 5.89
C SER A 439 -40.26 7.84 6.84
N ARG A 440 -39.65 9.02 7.02
CA ARG A 440 -40.19 10.12 7.86
C ARG A 440 -40.68 11.31 7.03
N GLU A 441 -40.37 11.34 5.74
CA GLU A 441 -40.95 12.24 4.73
C GLU A 441 -42.16 11.57 4.06
#